data_4af78f86958cafc75aab72de4725a233
#
_entry.id   4af78f86958cafc75aab72de4725a233
#
_cell.length_a   1.000
_cell.length_b   1.000
_cell.length_c   1.000
_cell.angle_alpha   90.00
_cell.angle_beta   90.00
_cell.angle_gamma   90.00
#
_symmetry.space_group_name_H-M   'P 1'
#
loop_
_entity.id
_entity.type
_entity.pdbx_description
1 polymer ?
#
loop_
_entity_poly.entity_id
_entity_poly.type
_entity_poly.pdbx_seq_one_letter_code
_entity_poly.pdbx_strand_id
1 'polypeptide(L)'
;MKVTTSTGAATAASNHQEPQDLSARQAAADAQCQSDHAASLPLRGIRILDMTRYLSGPYATLLLAEMGAEVIKIEVPEAGDDTRHIAPLQGDVSFYHSTINRSKASVELDLKSEEGRRLVYAMVADCDVFIQNFRTGVADRLGFGYETVSALNPRIIYCSISGFGRTGPESRRAAFDLIVQAESGVMSLNGEGDAPPSKLGLPVADLSSGMFAVQGILAALLRRSGTGKGGLVEVSMMSSLLSLSVYNATRYFVTGETPKRMGSRHPGVVPYGQYAARDGNVLLSTFSDGAWRRIVEAMDRPDLADDPRFVTSASRVTHREACDALLSAVFSTFTSEEIVQRLRDAGIPCGVVRTLGEALEMEAASNSGSIVDVQYPGDVGTIRCVRIPIKFDGEWCPAKPAPALGQDNAILDGYRQSLKQPST
;
A
#
# COMPACT_ATOMS: atom_id res chain seq x y z
N MET A 1 53.04 -22.86 72.98
CA MET A 1 51.74 -23.31 72.46
C MET A 1 51.50 -22.58 71.09
N LYS A 2 51.85 -23.27 70.04
CA LYS A 2 51.75 -22.69 68.63
C LYS A 2 50.39 -22.96 68.09
N VAL A 3 49.66 -21.95 67.64
CA VAL A 3 48.44 -22.07 66.92
C VAL A 3 48.74 -21.76 65.44
N THR A 4 48.60 -22.73 64.58
CA THR A 4 48.75 -22.64 63.15
C THR A 4 47.38 -22.29 62.54
N THR A 5 47.27 -21.14 61.85
CA THR A 5 46.11 -20.77 61.02
C THR A 5 46.36 -21.16 59.57
N SER A 6 45.54 -22.05 59.09
CA SER A 6 45.47 -22.43 57.64
C SER A 6 44.52 -21.48 56.89
N THR A 7 45.08 -20.75 55.93
CA THR A 7 44.29 -19.95 54.97
C THR A 7 44.08 -20.78 53.71
N GLY A 8 42.84 -21.23 53.53
CA GLY A 8 42.41 -21.81 52.28
C GLY A 8 41.97 -20.72 51.31
N ALA A 9 42.66 -20.57 50.17
CA ALA A 9 42.28 -19.69 49.06
C ALA A 9 41.27 -20.45 48.15
N ALA A 10 40.03 -19.97 48.13
CA ALA A 10 39.04 -20.41 47.15
C ALA A 10 39.26 -19.62 45.85
N THR A 11 39.74 -20.28 44.82
CA THR A 11 39.78 -19.76 43.43
C THR A 11 38.36 -19.70 42.85
N ALA A 12 37.79 -18.50 42.75
CA ALA A 12 36.58 -18.25 41.98
C ALA A 12 36.94 -18.31 40.50
N ALA A 13 36.48 -19.34 39.81
CA ALA A 13 36.50 -19.43 38.34
C ALA A 13 35.50 -18.44 37.79
N SER A 14 35.97 -17.31 37.22
CA SER A 14 35.17 -16.38 36.47
C SER A 14 34.78 -17.00 35.15
N ASN A 15 33.51 -17.36 35.00
CA ASN A 15 32.89 -17.72 33.71
C ASN A 15 32.82 -16.44 32.84
N HIS A 16 33.86 -16.14 32.10
CA HIS A 16 33.81 -15.21 30.98
C HIS A 16 33.24 -15.99 29.76
N GLN A 17 31.91 -16.01 29.62
CA GLN A 17 31.31 -16.33 28.35
C GLN A 17 31.65 -15.23 27.36
N GLU A 18 32.30 -15.58 26.24
CA GLU A 18 32.77 -14.64 25.24
C GLU A 18 31.58 -13.86 24.62
N PRO A 19 31.71 -12.53 24.36
CA PRO A 19 30.65 -11.71 23.76
C PRO A 19 30.17 -12.20 22.40
N GLN A 20 30.96 -12.96 21.66
CA GLN A 20 30.65 -13.54 20.36
C GLN A 20 29.56 -14.64 20.41
N ASP A 21 29.47 -15.39 21.49
CA ASP A 21 28.45 -16.44 21.65
C ASP A 21 27.05 -15.86 21.93
N LEU A 22 26.97 -14.72 22.60
CA LEU A 22 25.70 -14.03 22.87
C LEU A 22 25.09 -13.40 21.58
N SER A 23 25.91 -12.81 20.74
CA SER A 23 25.43 -12.23 19.47
C SER A 23 24.97 -13.31 18.48
N ALA A 24 25.67 -14.44 18.42
CA ALA A 24 25.30 -15.58 17.59
C ALA A 24 23.99 -16.24 18.09
N ARG A 25 23.80 -16.35 19.40
CA ARG A 25 22.55 -16.89 19.98
C ARG A 25 21.37 -15.95 19.78
N GLN A 26 21.59 -14.64 19.89
CA GLN A 26 20.55 -13.65 19.60
C GLN A 26 20.15 -13.69 18.12
N ALA A 27 21.13 -13.71 17.20
CA ALA A 27 20.87 -13.84 15.77
C ALA A 27 20.13 -15.15 15.41
N ALA A 28 20.45 -16.25 16.06
CA ALA A 28 19.77 -17.52 15.87
C ALA A 28 18.33 -17.49 16.43
N ALA A 29 18.11 -16.85 17.59
CA ALA A 29 16.78 -16.68 18.16
C ALA A 29 15.90 -15.76 17.29
N ASP A 30 16.47 -14.67 16.78
CA ASP A 30 15.78 -13.75 15.87
C ASP A 30 15.43 -14.43 14.54
N ALA A 31 16.34 -15.25 13.98
CA ALA A 31 16.09 -16.03 12.78
C ALA A 31 14.99 -17.09 13.00
N GLN A 32 14.97 -17.76 14.16
CA GLN A 32 13.92 -18.71 14.52
C GLN A 32 12.57 -18.00 14.69
N CYS A 33 12.52 -16.87 15.37
CA CYS A 33 11.32 -16.06 15.55
C CYS A 33 10.75 -15.59 14.19
N GLN A 34 11.61 -15.14 13.27
CA GLN A 34 11.21 -14.79 11.92
C GLN A 34 10.69 -15.99 11.12
N SER A 35 11.30 -17.16 11.30
CA SER A 35 10.84 -18.41 10.66
C SER A 35 9.46 -18.83 11.18
N ASP A 36 9.25 -18.76 12.49
CA ASP A 36 7.98 -19.13 13.12
C ASP A 36 6.87 -18.13 12.75
N HIS A 37 7.19 -16.84 12.70
CA HIS A 37 6.27 -15.81 12.22
C HIS A 37 5.92 -16.03 10.74
N ALA A 38 6.89 -16.25 9.86
CA ALA A 38 6.64 -16.57 8.46
C ALA A 38 5.76 -17.82 8.30
N ALA A 39 5.88 -18.78 9.23
CA ALA A 39 5.07 -19.98 9.26
C ALA A 39 3.61 -19.72 9.67
N SER A 40 3.31 -18.65 10.40
CA SER A 40 1.97 -18.28 10.89
C SER A 40 1.22 -17.31 9.98
N LEU A 41 1.83 -16.83 8.89
CA LEU A 41 1.18 -15.85 8.01
C LEU A 41 -0.10 -16.41 7.38
N PRO A 42 -1.15 -15.56 7.26
CA PRO A 42 -2.52 -16.01 6.95
C PRO A 42 -2.69 -16.61 5.55
N LEU A 43 -1.82 -16.28 4.59
CA LEU A 43 -1.88 -16.82 3.22
C LEU A 43 -0.83 -17.91 2.95
N ARG A 44 -0.19 -18.44 3.99
CA ARG A 44 0.72 -19.57 3.82
C ARG A 44 0.02 -20.76 3.16
N GLY A 45 0.64 -21.31 2.12
CA GLY A 45 0.10 -22.41 1.33
C GLY A 45 -0.84 -21.99 0.21
N ILE A 46 -1.12 -20.68 0.08
CA ILE A 46 -1.82 -20.12 -1.09
C ILE A 46 -0.80 -19.81 -2.18
N ARG A 47 -1.00 -20.39 -3.36
CA ARG A 47 -0.16 -20.17 -4.55
C ARG A 47 -0.87 -19.30 -5.57
N ILE A 48 -0.19 -18.24 -6.04
CA ILE A 48 -0.72 -17.23 -6.95
C ILE A 48 0.10 -17.19 -8.23
N LEU A 49 -0.54 -17.38 -9.37
CA LEU A 49 0.04 -17.17 -10.68
C LEU A 49 -0.20 -15.71 -11.11
N ASP A 50 0.85 -14.92 -11.09
CA ASP A 50 0.83 -13.49 -11.36
C ASP A 50 1.21 -13.19 -12.81
N MET A 51 0.18 -12.87 -13.64
CA MET A 51 0.32 -12.47 -15.04
C MET A 51 0.26 -10.94 -15.20
N THR A 52 0.38 -10.19 -14.11
CA THR A 52 0.17 -8.75 -14.11
C THR A 52 1.42 -7.97 -14.50
N ARG A 53 1.22 -6.73 -14.95
CA ARG A 53 2.28 -5.79 -15.37
C ARG A 53 2.02 -4.40 -14.80
N TYR A 54 3.02 -3.54 -14.81
CA TYR A 54 2.99 -2.16 -14.32
C TYR A 54 2.73 -2.05 -12.82
N LEU A 55 1.53 -1.57 -12.40
CA LEU A 55 1.32 -1.19 -11.00
C LEU A 55 0.12 -1.87 -10.34
N SER A 56 -1.09 -1.76 -10.87
CA SER A 56 -2.32 -2.19 -10.18
C SER A 56 -2.29 -3.66 -9.73
N GLY A 57 -1.98 -4.55 -10.66
CA GLY A 57 -1.86 -5.98 -10.39
C GLY A 57 -0.62 -6.33 -9.56
N PRO A 58 0.58 -5.86 -9.93
CA PRO A 58 1.79 -6.10 -9.13
C PRO A 58 1.68 -5.60 -7.69
N TYR A 59 0.98 -4.49 -7.44
CA TYR A 59 0.71 -4.02 -6.09
C TYR A 59 -0.23 -4.97 -5.34
N ALA A 60 -1.28 -5.48 -5.99
CA ALA A 60 -2.16 -6.48 -5.37
C ALA A 60 -1.39 -7.74 -4.97
N THR A 61 -0.55 -8.27 -5.88
CA THR A 61 0.22 -9.48 -5.62
C THR A 61 1.38 -9.27 -4.64
N LEU A 62 1.93 -8.04 -4.52
CA LEU A 62 2.82 -7.67 -3.44
C LEU A 62 2.15 -7.80 -2.07
N LEU A 63 0.94 -7.23 -1.92
CA LEU A 63 0.19 -7.30 -0.67
C LEU A 63 -0.06 -8.76 -0.27
N LEU A 64 -0.46 -9.60 -1.23
CA LEU A 64 -0.69 -11.02 -0.99
C LEU A 64 0.61 -11.80 -0.66
N ALA A 65 1.71 -11.48 -1.34
CA ALA A 65 3.02 -12.10 -1.09
C ALA A 65 3.52 -11.80 0.33
N GLU A 66 3.43 -10.54 0.77
CA GLU A 66 3.85 -10.17 2.13
C GLU A 66 2.92 -10.73 3.21
N MET A 67 1.67 -11.05 2.88
CA MET A 67 0.76 -11.81 3.76
C MET A 67 1.01 -13.33 3.75
N GLY A 68 2.04 -13.81 3.05
CA GLY A 68 2.49 -15.19 3.09
C GLY A 68 2.14 -16.06 1.87
N ALA A 69 1.49 -15.49 0.84
CA ALA A 69 1.23 -16.24 -0.39
C ALA A 69 2.53 -16.49 -1.19
N GLU A 70 2.63 -17.64 -1.82
CA GLU A 70 3.64 -17.93 -2.84
C GLU A 70 3.21 -17.29 -4.16
N VAL A 71 3.84 -16.19 -4.56
CA VAL A 71 3.53 -15.50 -5.80
C VAL A 71 4.56 -15.82 -6.86
N ILE A 72 4.14 -16.44 -7.96
CA ILE A 72 4.97 -16.74 -9.14
C ILE A 72 4.59 -15.76 -10.24
N LYS A 73 5.46 -14.78 -10.48
CA LYS A 73 5.28 -13.78 -11.53
C LYS A 73 5.81 -14.31 -12.85
N ILE A 74 4.94 -14.36 -13.86
CA ILE A 74 5.32 -14.70 -15.23
C ILE A 74 5.78 -13.43 -15.95
N GLU A 75 6.97 -13.48 -16.49
CA GLU A 75 7.57 -12.35 -17.20
C GLU A 75 7.97 -12.74 -18.63
N VAL A 76 7.97 -11.72 -19.50
CA VAL A 76 8.41 -11.90 -20.90
C VAL A 76 9.90 -12.21 -20.92
N PRO A 77 10.35 -13.23 -21.66
CA PRO A 77 11.78 -13.54 -21.77
C PRO A 77 12.60 -12.31 -22.19
N GLU A 78 13.78 -12.15 -21.60
CA GLU A 78 14.77 -11.08 -21.83
C GLU A 78 14.32 -9.67 -21.43
N ALA A 79 13.04 -9.34 -21.58
CA ALA A 79 12.51 -8.00 -21.31
C ALA A 79 11.92 -7.84 -19.89
N GLY A 80 11.26 -8.87 -19.37
CA GLY A 80 10.57 -8.83 -18.09
C GLY A 80 9.33 -7.93 -18.08
N ASP A 81 8.97 -7.46 -16.90
CA ASP A 81 7.98 -6.41 -16.70
C ASP A 81 8.58 -5.05 -17.11
N ASP A 82 7.79 -4.20 -17.79
CA ASP A 82 8.23 -2.87 -18.23
C ASP A 82 8.82 -2.03 -17.08
N THR A 83 8.36 -2.27 -15.85
CA THR A 83 8.83 -1.56 -14.66
C THR A 83 10.29 -1.84 -14.32
N ARG A 84 10.90 -2.91 -14.85
CA ARG A 84 12.33 -3.19 -14.68
C ARG A 84 13.23 -2.11 -15.29
N HIS A 85 12.72 -1.39 -16.30
CA HIS A 85 13.45 -0.37 -17.05
C HIS A 85 13.10 1.07 -16.63
N ILE A 86 12.25 1.26 -15.62
CA ILE A 86 11.86 2.60 -15.15
C ILE A 86 12.87 3.11 -14.13
N ALA A 87 13.46 4.27 -14.41
CA ALA A 87 14.36 4.98 -13.50
C ALA A 87 13.61 5.49 -12.24
N PRO A 88 14.31 5.71 -11.11
CA PRO A 88 15.75 5.54 -10.92
C PRO A 88 16.17 4.07 -10.78
N LEU A 89 17.41 3.78 -11.21
CA LEU A 89 18.03 2.45 -11.07
C LEU A 89 19.24 2.53 -10.14
N GLN A 90 19.51 1.43 -9.45
CA GLN A 90 20.76 1.19 -8.73
C GLN A 90 21.36 -0.11 -9.29
N GLY A 91 22.48 -0.01 -9.99
CA GLY A 91 22.91 -1.08 -10.90
C GLY A 91 21.82 -1.36 -11.95
N ASP A 92 21.43 -2.62 -12.07
CA ASP A 92 20.36 -3.05 -12.99
C ASP A 92 18.98 -3.15 -12.31
N VAL A 93 18.85 -2.71 -11.05
CA VAL A 93 17.62 -2.79 -10.28
C VAL A 93 16.85 -1.47 -10.33
N SER A 94 15.67 -1.50 -10.93
CA SER A 94 14.71 -0.39 -10.89
C SER A 94 14.08 -0.30 -9.51
N PHE A 95 14.10 0.89 -8.89
CA PHE A 95 13.39 1.12 -7.62
C PHE A 95 11.88 0.98 -7.77
N TYR A 96 11.34 1.34 -8.92
CA TYR A 96 9.92 1.13 -9.20
C TYR A 96 9.58 -0.36 -9.17
N HIS A 97 10.31 -1.18 -9.94
CA HIS A 97 10.09 -2.62 -9.99
C HIS A 97 10.28 -3.28 -8.63
N SER A 98 11.38 -2.95 -7.93
CA SER A 98 11.71 -3.55 -6.64
C SER A 98 10.66 -3.25 -5.56
N THR A 99 10.04 -2.07 -5.59
CA THR A 99 9.02 -1.69 -4.61
C THR A 99 7.76 -2.55 -4.71
N ILE A 100 7.34 -2.92 -5.92
CA ILE A 100 6.05 -3.59 -6.16
C ILE A 100 6.17 -5.07 -6.48
N ASN A 101 7.40 -5.59 -6.67
CA ASN A 101 7.62 -7.01 -6.99
C ASN A 101 8.51 -7.73 -5.97
N ARG A 102 8.84 -7.08 -4.84
CA ARG A 102 9.53 -7.74 -3.75
C ARG A 102 8.68 -8.89 -3.19
N SER A 103 9.35 -9.88 -2.59
CA SER A 103 8.73 -11.07 -1.99
C SER A 103 8.04 -12.01 -2.98
N LYS A 104 8.27 -11.86 -4.29
CA LYS A 104 7.76 -12.74 -5.34
C LYS A 104 8.86 -13.65 -5.89
N ALA A 105 8.47 -14.69 -6.62
CA ALA A 105 9.33 -15.45 -7.53
C ALA A 105 9.15 -14.91 -8.96
N SER A 106 10.21 -14.96 -9.79
CA SER A 106 10.20 -14.54 -11.20
C SER A 106 10.54 -15.70 -12.10
N VAL A 107 9.68 -15.98 -13.08
CA VAL A 107 9.94 -16.96 -14.14
C VAL A 107 9.72 -16.32 -15.52
N GLU A 108 10.62 -16.60 -16.45
CA GLU A 108 10.54 -16.16 -17.84
C GLU A 108 9.77 -17.17 -18.68
N LEU A 109 8.71 -16.69 -19.34
CA LEU A 109 7.89 -17.56 -20.18
C LEU A 109 7.27 -16.80 -21.35
N ASP A 110 7.49 -17.30 -22.58
CA ASP A 110 6.80 -16.76 -23.76
C ASP A 110 5.36 -17.27 -23.82
N LEU A 111 4.42 -16.44 -23.42
CA LEU A 111 2.98 -16.73 -23.42
C LEU A 111 2.37 -16.96 -24.80
N LYS A 112 3.08 -16.60 -25.87
CA LYS A 112 2.64 -16.82 -27.25
C LYS A 112 3.06 -18.18 -27.79
N SER A 113 4.08 -18.78 -27.21
CA SER A 113 4.56 -20.11 -27.59
C SER A 113 3.61 -21.21 -27.14
N GLU A 114 3.62 -22.35 -27.83
CA GLU A 114 2.84 -23.52 -27.44
C GLU A 114 3.36 -24.11 -26.13
N GLU A 115 4.69 -24.17 -25.95
CA GLU A 115 5.31 -24.63 -24.72
C GLU A 115 4.89 -23.74 -23.55
N GLY A 116 4.99 -22.41 -23.70
CA GLY A 116 4.62 -21.46 -22.66
C GLY A 116 3.17 -21.63 -22.23
N ARG A 117 2.26 -21.81 -23.18
CA ARG A 117 0.83 -22.05 -22.87
C ARG A 117 0.61 -23.36 -22.11
N ARG A 118 1.28 -24.44 -22.52
CA ARG A 118 1.18 -25.73 -21.82
C ARG A 118 1.73 -25.67 -20.38
N LEU A 119 2.82 -24.93 -20.17
CA LEU A 119 3.40 -24.73 -18.83
C LEU A 119 2.44 -23.91 -17.95
N VAL A 120 1.85 -22.82 -18.46
CA VAL A 120 0.84 -22.06 -17.71
C VAL A 120 -0.35 -22.94 -17.31
N TYR A 121 -0.84 -23.79 -18.21
CA TYR A 121 -1.95 -24.69 -17.91
C TYR A 121 -1.58 -25.72 -16.81
N ALA A 122 -0.36 -26.24 -16.83
CA ALA A 122 0.12 -27.09 -15.75
C ALA A 122 0.23 -26.35 -14.42
N MET A 123 0.71 -25.10 -14.42
CA MET A 123 0.76 -24.25 -13.22
C MET A 123 -0.62 -23.90 -12.68
N VAL A 124 -1.61 -23.64 -13.56
CA VAL A 124 -3.01 -23.38 -13.18
C VAL A 124 -3.60 -24.53 -12.36
N ALA A 125 -3.26 -25.77 -12.67
CA ALA A 125 -3.76 -26.93 -11.93
C ALA A 125 -3.35 -26.92 -10.44
N ASP A 126 -2.18 -26.36 -10.14
CA ASP A 126 -1.59 -26.31 -8.79
C ASP A 126 -1.79 -24.95 -8.08
N CYS A 127 -2.33 -23.94 -8.78
CA CYS A 127 -2.51 -22.60 -8.22
C CYS A 127 -3.89 -22.40 -7.60
N ASP A 128 -3.93 -21.56 -6.59
CA ASP A 128 -5.17 -21.12 -5.93
C ASP A 128 -5.77 -19.90 -6.58
N VAL A 129 -4.91 -19.01 -7.08
CA VAL A 129 -5.30 -17.72 -7.67
C VAL A 129 -4.56 -17.53 -8.99
N PHE A 130 -5.29 -17.11 -10.00
CA PHE A 130 -4.75 -16.59 -11.25
C PHE A 130 -5.13 -15.11 -11.34
N ILE A 131 -4.16 -14.21 -11.47
CA ILE A 131 -4.42 -12.77 -11.55
C ILE A 131 -3.78 -12.16 -12.78
N GLN A 132 -4.53 -11.30 -13.47
CA GLN A 132 -4.06 -10.58 -14.65
C GLN A 132 -4.66 -9.16 -14.71
N ASN A 133 -3.95 -8.23 -15.36
CA ASN A 133 -4.42 -6.88 -15.64
C ASN A 133 -4.23 -6.48 -17.11
N PHE A 134 -4.35 -7.44 -18.01
CA PHE A 134 -4.35 -7.18 -19.46
C PHE A 134 -5.59 -6.41 -19.88
N ARG A 135 -5.47 -5.73 -21.02
CA ARG A 135 -6.65 -5.16 -21.68
C ARG A 135 -7.67 -6.25 -21.96
N THR A 136 -8.93 -5.91 -21.81
CA THR A 136 -10.05 -6.84 -22.05
C THR A 136 -9.91 -7.59 -23.38
N GLY A 137 -10.04 -8.90 -23.34
CA GLY A 137 -9.90 -9.82 -24.47
C GLY A 137 -8.46 -10.24 -24.80
N VAL A 138 -7.42 -9.69 -24.13
CA VAL A 138 -6.04 -10.14 -24.37
C VAL A 138 -5.80 -11.50 -23.71
N ALA A 139 -6.20 -11.69 -22.47
CA ALA A 139 -6.09 -12.98 -21.80
C ALA A 139 -6.81 -14.09 -22.58
N ASP A 140 -8.01 -13.80 -23.10
CA ASP A 140 -8.80 -14.76 -23.90
C ASP A 140 -8.05 -15.15 -25.19
N ARG A 141 -7.47 -14.17 -25.91
CA ARG A 141 -6.68 -14.44 -27.13
C ARG A 141 -5.39 -15.23 -26.86
N LEU A 142 -4.80 -15.07 -25.68
CA LEU A 142 -3.64 -15.85 -25.27
C LEU A 142 -4.00 -17.27 -24.79
N GLY A 143 -5.29 -17.57 -24.62
CA GLY A 143 -5.78 -18.85 -24.10
C GLY A 143 -5.92 -18.90 -22.58
N PHE A 144 -5.83 -17.77 -21.90
CA PHE A 144 -5.87 -17.65 -20.42
C PHE A 144 -7.11 -16.92 -19.92
N GLY A 145 -8.21 -16.92 -20.70
CA GLY A 145 -9.50 -16.39 -20.27
C GLY A 145 -10.10 -17.20 -19.12
N TYR A 146 -11.05 -16.59 -18.39
CA TYR A 146 -11.68 -17.22 -17.23
C TYR A 146 -12.26 -18.60 -17.54
N GLU A 147 -12.99 -18.75 -18.62
CA GLU A 147 -13.63 -20.01 -19.00
C GLU A 147 -12.60 -21.15 -19.18
N THR A 148 -11.47 -20.83 -19.85
CA THR A 148 -10.40 -21.82 -20.04
C THR A 148 -9.73 -22.18 -18.73
N VAL A 149 -9.36 -21.18 -17.93
CA VAL A 149 -8.61 -21.38 -16.68
C VAL A 149 -9.48 -22.09 -15.63
N SER A 150 -10.77 -21.73 -15.53
CA SER A 150 -11.70 -22.38 -14.59
C SER A 150 -12.09 -23.80 -15.00
N ALA A 151 -12.07 -24.11 -16.29
CA ALA A 151 -12.25 -25.50 -16.77
C ALA A 151 -11.09 -26.41 -16.40
N LEU A 152 -9.84 -25.87 -16.40
CA LEU A 152 -8.64 -26.60 -15.97
C LEU A 152 -8.59 -26.79 -14.44
N ASN A 153 -9.02 -25.78 -13.69
CA ASN A 153 -9.06 -25.83 -12.24
C ASN A 153 -10.36 -25.16 -11.71
N PRO A 154 -11.41 -25.95 -11.44
CA PRO A 154 -12.68 -25.43 -10.94
C PRO A 154 -12.61 -24.76 -9.55
N ARG A 155 -11.48 -24.92 -8.86
CA ARG A 155 -11.21 -24.31 -7.55
C ARG A 155 -10.48 -22.97 -7.65
N ILE A 156 -9.99 -22.59 -8.84
CA ILE A 156 -9.18 -21.39 -9.01
C ILE A 156 -9.98 -20.10 -8.81
N ILE A 157 -9.38 -19.15 -8.16
CA ILE A 157 -9.90 -17.78 -8.11
C ILE A 157 -9.23 -16.99 -9.22
N TYR A 158 -10.02 -16.62 -10.23
CA TYR A 158 -9.54 -15.82 -11.34
C TYR A 158 -9.80 -14.35 -11.05
N CYS A 159 -8.74 -13.54 -10.91
CA CYS A 159 -8.86 -12.10 -10.70
C CYS A 159 -8.48 -11.33 -11.97
N SER A 160 -9.37 -10.46 -12.41
CA SER A 160 -9.15 -9.57 -13.57
C SER A 160 -9.25 -8.11 -13.14
N ILE A 161 -8.15 -7.36 -13.29
CA ILE A 161 -8.14 -5.90 -13.10
C ILE A 161 -8.17 -5.27 -14.49
N SER A 162 -9.07 -4.32 -14.71
CA SER A 162 -9.22 -3.61 -16.00
C SER A 162 -9.43 -2.11 -15.80
N GLY A 163 -9.16 -1.28 -16.81
CA GLY A 163 -9.36 0.16 -16.70
C GLY A 163 -10.83 0.55 -16.50
N PHE A 164 -11.69 0.08 -17.43
CA PHE A 164 -13.09 0.49 -17.53
C PHE A 164 -14.09 -0.66 -17.34
N GLY A 165 -13.65 -1.81 -16.84
CA GLY A 165 -14.48 -3.01 -16.72
C GLY A 165 -14.33 -3.95 -17.93
N ARG A 166 -14.80 -5.20 -17.77
CA ARG A 166 -14.74 -6.22 -18.83
C ARG A 166 -15.92 -6.15 -19.81
N THR A 167 -16.96 -5.44 -19.47
CA THR A 167 -18.19 -5.28 -20.27
C THR A 167 -18.44 -3.80 -20.55
N GLY A 168 -19.37 -3.54 -21.48
CA GLY A 168 -19.73 -2.18 -21.87
C GLY A 168 -18.88 -1.61 -23.00
N PRO A 169 -19.22 -0.42 -23.51
CA PRO A 169 -18.62 0.17 -24.72
C PRO A 169 -17.14 0.51 -24.54
N GLU A 170 -16.71 0.87 -23.32
CA GLU A 170 -15.36 1.30 -23.01
C GLU A 170 -14.41 0.15 -22.58
N SER A 171 -14.91 -1.08 -22.50
CA SER A 171 -14.18 -2.23 -21.96
C SER A 171 -12.85 -2.53 -22.66
N ARG A 172 -12.70 -2.20 -23.94
CA ARG A 172 -11.48 -2.43 -24.73
C ARG A 172 -10.52 -1.23 -24.77
N ARG A 173 -10.91 -0.11 -24.16
CA ARG A 173 -10.03 1.08 -24.11
C ARG A 173 -8.75 0.81 -23.31
N ALA A 174 -7.68 1.43 -23.80
CA ALA A 174 -6.44 1.51 -23.03
C ALA A 174 -6.63 2.44 -21.83
N ALA A 175 -6.14 2.02 -20.69
CA ALA A 175 -6.17 2.82 -19.47
C ALA A 175 -4.80 2.80 -18.78
N PHE A 176 -4.46 3.93 -18.21
CA PHE A 176 -3.46 4.11 -17.19
C PHE A 176 -4.07 4.98 -16.10
N ASP A 177 -3.48 4.97 -14.93
CA ASP A 177 -3.93 5.73 -13.76
C ASP A 177 -4.37 7.17 -14.09
N LEU A 178 -3.51 7.92 -14.80
CA LEU A 178 -3.78 9.32 -15.16
C LEU A 178 -5.09 9.50 -15.94
N ILE A 179 -5.35 8.59 -16.90
CA ILE A 179 -6.56 8.66 -17.75
C ILE A 179 -7.80 8.35 -16.90
N VAL A 180 -7.69 7.34 -16.03
CA VAL A 180 -8.80 6.96 -15.16
C VAL A 180 -9.08 8.04 -14.12
N GLN A 181 -8.05 8.67 -13.54
CA GLN A 181 -8.24 9.84 -12.65
C GLN A 181 -8.99 10.98 -13.35
N ALA A 182 -8.64 11.26 -14.62
CA ALA A 182 -9.30 12.32 -15.38
C ALA A 182 -10.78 11.99 -15.63
N GLU A 183 -11.08 10.81 -16.12
CA GLU A 183 -12.43 10.43 -16.57
C GLU A 183 -13.38 10.02 -15.44
N SER A 184 -12.85 9.59 -14.29
CA SER A 184 -13.66 9.35 -13.09
C SER A 184 -14.17 10.62 -12.40
N GLY A 185 -13.69 11.78 -12.82
CA GLY A 185 -14.02 13.06 -12.19
C GLY A 185 -13.21 13.37 -10.92
N VAL A 186 -12.37 12.46 -10.43
CA VAL A 186 -11.56 12.68 -9.21
C VAL A 186 -10.63 13.89 -9.35
N MET A 187 -10.06 14.11 -10.55
CA MET A 187 -9.25 15.32 -10.79
C MET A 187 -10.04 16.62 -10.64
N SER A 188 -11.36 16.60 -10.89
CA SER A 188 -12.21 17.79 -10.72
C SER A 188 -12.43 18.16 -9.25
N LEU A 189 -12.15 17.24 -8.32
CA LEU A 189 -12.25 17.46 -6.87
C LEU A 189 -10.94 17.94 -6.25
N ASN A 190 -9.80 17.71 -6.95
CA ASN A 190 -8.48 18.00 -6.43
C ASN A 190 -7.98 19.41 -6.81
N GLY A 191 -7.47 20.15 -5.85
CA GLY A 191 -6.91 21.50 -6.03
C GLY A 191 -7.73 22.60 -5.39
N GLU A 192 -7.25 23.83 -5.53
CA GLU A 192 -7.85 25.05 -4.98
C GLU A 192 -8.76 25.73 -6.02
N GLY A 193 -9.96 26.15 -5.62
CA GLY A 193 -10.86 27.05 -6.34
C GLY A 193 -10.88 26.86 -7.85
N ASP A 194 -10.52 27.90 -8.58
CA ASP A 194 -10.55 27.96 -10.05
C ASP A 194 -9.25 27.48 -10.71
N ALA A 195 -8.29 26.94 -9.94
CA ALA A 195 -7.07 26.34 -10.52
C ALA A 195 -7.44 25.18 -11.48
N PRO A 196 -6.62 24.89 -12.49
CA PRO A 196 -6.85 23.75 -13.36
C PRO A 196 -6.97 22.44 -12.58
N PRO A 197 -7.85 21.48 -13.01
CA PRO A 197 -7.88 20.16 -12.43
C PRO A 197 -6.49 19.50 -12.44
N SER A 198 -6.10 18.90 -11.34
CA SER A 198 -4.81 18.21 -11.23
C SER A 198 -4.99 16.78 -10.74
N LYS A 199 -4.09 15.89 -11.18
CA LYS A 199 -4.08 14.53 -10.65
C LYS A 199 -3.67 14.53 -9.18
N LEU A 200 -4.08 13.53 -8.43
CA LEU A 200 -3.50 13.22 -7.14
C LEU A 200 -2.01 12.87 -7.29
N GLY A 201 -1.19 13.24 -6.32
CA GLY A 201 0.24 12.94 -6.33
C GLY A 201 0.58 11.45 -6.28
N LEU A 202 -0.41 10.60 -5.98
CA LEU A 202 -0.32 9.15 -5.95
C LEU A 202 -1.09 8.54 -7.13
N PRO A 203 -0.68 7.38 -7.66
CA PRO A 203 -1.41 6.63 -8.69
C PRO A 203 -2.62 5.91 -8.07
N VAL A 204 -3.60 6.70 -7.64
CA VAL A 204 -4.72 6.25 -6.78
C VAL A 204 -5.66 5.27 -7.48
N ALA A 205 -5.79 5.33 -8.81
CA ALA A 205 -6.61 4.38 -9.56
C ALA A 205 -5.98 2.98 -9.56
N ASP A 206 -4.67 2.91 -9.78
CA ASP A 206 -3.92 1.65 -9.71
C ASP A 206 -3.92 1.08 -8.29
N LEU A 207 -3.54 1.89 -7.30
CA LEU A 207 -3.41 1.43 -5.91
C LEU A 207 -4.76 0.97 -5.33
N SER A 208 -5.84 1.74 -5.55
CA SER A 208 -7.16 1.36 -5.05
C SER A 208 -7.70 0.11 -5.72
N SER A 209 -7.53 -0.03 -7.05
CA SER A 209 -7.94 -1.24 -7.75
C SER A 209 -7.14 -2.46 -7.31
N GLY A 210 -5.84 -2.31 -7.03
CA GLY A 210 -5.02 -3.35 -6.40
C GLY A 210 -5.54 -3.77 -5.03
N MET A 211 -5.87 -2.81 -4.16
CA MET A 211 -6.47 -3.11 -2.84
C MET A 211 -7.84 -3.79 -2.95
N PHE A 212 -8.72 -3.34 -3.85
CA PHE A 212 -10.01 -4.01 -4.08
C PHE A 212 -9.83 -5.41 -4.66
N ALA A 213 -8.81 -5.64 -5.49
CA ALA A 213 -8.49 -6.98 -5.98
C ALA A 213 -8.07 -7.92 -4.85
N VAL A 214 -7.23 -7.45 -3.92
CA VAL A 214 -6.88 -8.21 -2.71
C VAL A 214 -8.13 -8.55 -1.89
N GLN A 215 -9.00 -7.58 -1.60
CA GLN A 215 -10.25 -7.81 -0.86
C GLN A 215 -11.14 -8.85 -1.56
N GLY A 216 -11.29 -8.73 -2.89
CA GLY A 216 -12.05 -9.67 -3.70
C GLY A 216 -11.46 -11.09 -3.68
N ILE A 217 -10.14 -11.21 -3.79
CA ILE A 217 -9.43 -12.50 -3.73
C ILE A 217 -9.61 -13.15 -2.35
N LEU A 218 -9.40 -12.40 -1.26
CA LEU A 218 -9.57 -12.90 0.11
C LEU A 218 -11.00 -13.36 0.38
N ALA A 219 -12.00 -12.59 -0.04
CA ALA A 219 -13.41 -12.96 0.07
C ALA A 219 -13.73 -14.23 -0.75
N ALA A 220 -13.15 -14.36 -1.95
CA ALA A 220 -13.33 -15.55 -2.79
C ALA A 220 -12.63 -16.80 -2.20
N LEU A 221 -11.44 -16.64 -1.60
CA LEU A 221 -10.75 -17.71 -0.87
C LEU A 221 -11.59 -18.18 0.32
N LEU A 222 -12.13 -17.27 1.10
CA LEU A 222 -13.03 -17.59 2.22
C LEU A 222 -14.30 -18.32 1.73
N ARG A 223 -14.95 -17.83 0.69
CA ARG A 223 -16.09 -18.52 0.07
C ARG A 223 -15.73 -19.93 -0.40
N ARG A 224 -14.55 -20.09 -1.01
CA ARG A 224 -14.05 -21.38 -1.49
C ARG A 224 -13.85 -22.38 -0.35
N SER A 225 -13.45 -21.95 0.83
CA SER A 225 -13.25 -22.85 1.98
C SER A 225 -14.56 -23.57 2.38
N GLY A 226 -15.72 -22.90 2.22
CA GLY A 226 -17.04 -23.49 2.50
C GLY A 226 -17.66 -24.22 1.30
N THR A 227 -17.39 -23.75 0.06
CA THR A 227 -18.08 -24.27 -1.14
C THR A 227 -17.26 -25.29 -1.96
N GLY A 228 -15.96 -25.32 -1.75
CA GLY A 228 -15.01 -26.06 -2.59
C GLY A 228 -14.80 -25.50 -3.99
N LYS A 229 -15.49 -24.40 -4.36
CA LYS A 229 -15.48 -23.84 -5.71
C LYS A 229 -14.76 -22.48 -5.75
N GLY A 230 -13.97 -22.28 -6.80
CA GLY A 230 -13.36 -21.01 -7.13
C GLY A 230 -14.37 -19.98 -7.69
N GLY A 231 -13.88 -19.08 -8.53
CA GLY A 231 -14.77 -18.11 -9.22
C GLY A 231 -14.03 -16.92 -9.76
N LEU A 232 -14.78 -16.04 -10.44
CA LEU A 232 -14.30 -14.82 -11.04
C LEU A 232 -14.39 -13.65 -10.06
N VAL A 233 -13.31 -12.88 -9.97
CA VAL A 233 -13.21 -11.58 -9.29
C VAL A 233 -12.86 -10.54 -10.35
N GLU A 234 -13.72 -9.55 -10.53
CA GLU A 234 -13.52 -8.46 -11.50
C GLU A 234 -13.39 -7.13 -10.78
N VAL A 235 -12.35 -6.38 -11.10
CA VAL A 235 -12.11 -5.04 -10.57
C VAL A 235 -11.88 -4.07 -11.73
N SER A 236 -12.57 -2.94 -11.69
CA SER A 236 -12.37 -1.84 -12.62
C SER A 236 -11.71 -0.67 -11.90
N MET A 237 -10.64 -0.11 -12.48
CA MET A 237 -9.98 1.09 -11.95
C MET A 237 -10.97 2.26 -11.89
N MET A 238 -11.82 2.43 -12.91
CA MET A 238 -12.88 3.44 -12.94
C MET A 238 -13.86 3.26 -11.77
N SER A 239 -14.40 2.06 -11.58
CA SER A 239 -15.34 1.78 -10.49
C SER A 239 -14.68 1.91 -9.12
N SER A 240 -13.39 1.60 -9.01
CA SER A 240 -12.63 1.80 -7.78
C SER A 240 -12.58 3.27 -7.38
N LEU A 241 -12.26 4.18 -8.31
CA LEU A 241 -12.26 5.62 -8.03
C LEU A 241 -13.65 6.18 -7.75
N LEU A 242 -14.67 5.75 -8.49
CA LEU A 242 -16.05 6.15 -8.22
C LEU A 242 -16.51 5.69 -6.84
N SER A 243 -16.11 4.48 -6.41
CA SER A 243 -16.37 3.97 -5.06
C SER A 243 -15.72 4.83 -3.98
N LEU A 244 -14.50 5.32 -4.21
CA LEU A 244 -13.81 6.23 -3.29
C LEU A 244 -14.44 7.63 -3.23
N SER A 245 -15.28 8.01 -4.19
CA SER A 245 -15.97 9.31 -4.18
C SER A 245 -17.04 9.44 -3.08
N VAL A 246 -17.47 8.31 -2.47
CA VAL A 246 -18.33 8.22 -1.28
C VAL A 246 -19.43 9.30 -1.24
N TYR A 247 -19.36 10.21 -0.25
CA TYR A 247 -20.38 11.25 -0.04
C TYR A 247 -20.48 12.26 -1.19
N ASN A 248 -19.42 12.52 -1.95
CA ASN A 248 -19.46 13.42 -3.10
C ASN A 248 -20.38 12.88 -4.21
N ALA A 249 -20.31 11.58 -4.48
CA ALA A 249 -21.20 10.92 -5.43
C ALA A 249 -22.65 10.96 -4.93
N THR A 250 -22.89 10.61 -3.66
CA THR A 250 -24.24 10.66 -3.07
C THR A 250 -24.81 12.08 -3.07
N ARG A 251 -24.01 13.11 -2.73
CA ARG A 251 -24.44 14.50 -2.79
C ARG A 251 -24.89 14.88 -4.21
N TYR A 252 -24.08 14.54 -5.22
CA TYR A 252 -24.45 14.80 -6.60
C TYR A 252 -25.78 14.14 -6.99
N PHE A 253 -25.99 12.87 -6.64
CA PHE A 253 -27.25 12.17 -6.96
C PHE A 253 -28.47 12.77 -6.25
N VAL A 254 -28.29 13.33 -5.05
CA VAL A 254 -29.40 13.92 -4.29
C VAL A 254 -29.69 15.37 -4.73
N THR A 255 -28.65 16.16 -5.01
CA THR A 255 -28.81 17.60 -5.25
C THR A 255 -28.70 18.00 -6.72
N GLY A 256 -28.12 17.18 -7.56
CA GLY A 256 -27.74 17.52 -8.94
C GLY A 256 -26.54 18.47 -9.04
N GLU A 257 -25.97 18.90 -7.89
CA GLU A 257 -24.87 19.85 -7.86
C GLU A 257 -23.52 19.14 -7.99
N THR A 258 -22.75 19.54 -9.01
CA THR A 258 -21.36 19.04 -9.14
C THR A 258 -20.51 19.58 -7.99
N PRO A 259 -19.80 18.71 -7.22
CA PRO A 259 -18.89 19.14 -6.18
C PRO A 259 -17.78 20.03 -6.76
N LYS A 260 -17.47 21.11 -6.02
CA LYS A 260 -16.40 22.06 -6.41
C LYS A 260 -15.10 21.72 -5.68
N ARG A 261 -13.97 22.13 -6.27
CA ARG A 261 -12.68 22.10 -5.59
C ARG A 261 -12.70 23.05 -4.40
N MET A 262 -12.24 22.57 -3.26
CA MET A 262 -12.20 23.35 -2.01
C MET A 262 -10.81 23.33 -1.35
N GLY A 263 -9.80 22.82 -2.05
CA GLY A 263 -8.49 22.61 -1.45
C GLY A 263 -8.56 21.75 -0.21
N SER A 264 -7.99 22.23 0.87
CA SER A 264 -8.00 21.54 2.16
C SER A 264 -9.26 21.82 3.01
N ARG A 265 -10.25 22.54 2.47
CA ARG A 265 -11.45 22.97 3.22
C ARG A 265 -12.55 21.90 3.21
N HIS A 266 -13.39 21.93 4.23
CA HIS A 266 -14.62 21.10 4.30
C HIS A 266 -15.86 21.94 4.02
N PRO A 267 -16.83 21.53 3.17
CA PRO A 267 -17.96 22.36 2.79
C PRO A 267 -18.86 22.79 3.95
N GLY A 268 -19.05 21.93 4.94
CA GLY A 268 -19.98 22.16 6.05
C GLY A 268 -19.33 22.43 7.41
N VAL A 269 -18.02 22.64 7.48
CA VAL A 269 -17.31 22.81 8.77
C VAL A 269 -16.28 23.93 8.70
N VAL A 270 -16.22 24.77 9.75
CA VAL A 270 -15.25 25.86 9.94
C VAL A 270 -14.92 25.97 11.43
N PRO A 271 -13.64 26.07 11.81
CA PRO A 271 -12.46 25.94 10.98
C PRO A 271 -12.19 24.47 10.60
N TYR A 272 -11.86 24.25 9.36
CA TYR A 272 -11.37 23.01 8.82
C TYR A 272 -10.57 23.34 7.54
N GLY A 273 -9.25 23.25 7.61
CA GLY A 273 -8.43 23.63 6.46
C GLY A 273 -6.97 23.89 6.81
N GLN A 274 -6.29 24.43 5.82
CA GLN A 274 -4.90 24.86 5.89
C GLN A 274 -4.81 26.35 6.18
N TYR A 275 -3.93 26.71 7.09
CA TYR A 275 -3.68 28.08 7.52
C TYR A 275 -2.18 28.37 7.48
N ALA A 276 -1.80 29.58 7.05
CA ALA A 276 -0.41 29.99 7.02
C ALA A 276 0.08 30.27 8.44
N ALA A 277 1.24 29.71 8.78
CA ALA A 277 2.06 30.07 9.93
C ALA A 277 3.21 30.97 9.48
N ARG A 278 4.04 31.45 10.42
CA ARG A 278 5.20 32.30 10.12
C ARG A 278 6.26 31.58 9.24
N ASP A 279 6.38 30.27 9.38
CA ASP A 279 7.44 29.43 8.80
C ASP A 279 6.93 28.25 7.95
N GLY A 280 5.63 28.17 7.73
CA GLY A 280 5.04 27.06 6.99
C GLY A 280 3.53 27.10 7.01
N ASN A 281 2.93 25.90 6.97
CA ASN A 281 1.49 25.75 7.00
C ASN A 281 1.07 24.72 8.06
N VAL A 282 -0.05 24.97 8.71
CA VAL A 282 -0.70 24.06 9.64
C VAL A 282 -2.08 23.68 9.13
N LEU A 283 -2.48 22.45 9.41
CA LEU A 283 -3.85 21.99 9.23
C LEU A 283 -4.52 21.86 10.58
N LEU A 284 -5.76 22.23 10.66
CA LEU A 284 -6.61 21.93 11.81
C LEU A 284 -8.01 21.55 11.33
N SER A 285 -8.69 20.76 12.14
CA SER A 285 -10.08 20.37 11.91
C SER A 285 -10.86 20.35 13.22
N THR A 286 -12.09 20.84 13.19
CA THR A 286 -13.00 20.72 14.35
C THR A 286 -14.44 20.62 13.90
N PHE A 287 -15.23 19.86 14.66
CA PHE A 287 -16.64 19.61 14.39
C PHE A 287 -17.55 20.14 15.51
N SER A 288 -17.03 20.85 16.51
CA SER A 288 -17.83 21.28 17.65
C SER A 288 -17.61 22.76 18.00
N ASP A 289 -18.65 23.40 18.57
CA ASP A 289 -18.58 24.77 19.04
C ASP A 289 -17.65 24.94 20.26
N GLY A 290 -17.59 23.93 21.13
CA GLY A 290 -16.65 23.90 22.24
C GLY A 290 -15.18 23.87 21.81
N ALA A 291 -14.89 23.29 20.63
CA ALA A 291 -13.54 23.33 20.07
C ALA A 291 -13.15 24.73 19.58
N TRP A 292 -14.09 25.49 19.01
CA TRP A 292 -13.82 26.89 18.63
C TRP A 292 -13.30 27.71 19.81
N ARG A 293 -13.99 27.67 20.96
CA ARG A 293 -13.60 28.36 22.18
C ARG A 293 -12.16 27.99 22.60
N ARG A 294 -11.85 26.70 22.62
CA ARG A 294 -10.51 26.24 22.98
C ARG A 294 -9.43 26.69 21.97
N ILE A 295 -9.75 26.74 20.68
CA ILE A 295 -8.83 27.23 19.65
C ILE A 295 -8.46 28.69 19.92
N VAL A 296 -9.45 29.56 20.10
CA VAL A 296 -9.19 31.00 20.25
C VAL A 296 -8.53 31.31 21.60
N GLU A 297 -8.85 30.56 22.66
CA GLU A 297 -8.16 30.63 23.95
C GLU A 297 -6.69 30.20 23.83
N ALA A 298 -6.41 29.08 23.18
CA ALA A 298 -5.04 28.57 22.97
C ALA A 298 -4.19 29.53 22.13
N MET A 299 -4.83 30.34 21.29
CA MET A 299 -4.16 31.33 20.43
C MET A 299 -4.19 32.75 21.00
N ASP A 300 -4.40 32.92 22.32
CA ASP A 300 -4.43 34.19 23.02
C ASP A 300 -5.50 35.17 22.50
N ARG A 301 -6.62 34.66 21.98
CA ARG A 301 -7.74 35.45 21.43
C ARG A 301 -9.10 35.03 22.02
N PRO A 302 -9.23 35.04 23.36
CA PRO A 302 -10.51 34.68 24.02
C PRO A 302 -11.66 35.64 23.64
N ASP A 303 -11.35 36.87 23.18
CA ASP A 303 -12.31 37.84 22.69
C ASP A 303 -13.15 37.32 21.52
N LEU A 304 -12.67 36.35 20.77
CA LEU A 304 -13.35 35.76 19.62
C LEU A 304 -14.32 34.63 20.00
N ALA A 305 -14.27 34.18 21.24
CA ALA A 305 -15.09 33.03 21.68
C ALA A 305 -16.60 33.34 21.62
N ASP A 306 -16.99 34.58 21.91
CA ASP A 306 -18.36 35.05 21.97
C ASP A 306 -18.76 35.96 20.80
N ASP A 307 -17.90 36.10 19.76
CA ASP A 307 -18.23 36.83 18.54
C ASP A 307 -19.44 36.19 17.84
N PRO A 308 -20.56 36.87 17.63
CA PRO A 308 -21.78 36.31 17.08
C PRO A 308 -21.59 35.71 15.66
N ARG A 309 -20.54 36.13 14.93
CA ARG A 309 -20.19 35.57 13.61
C ARG A 309 -19.56 34.18 13.72
N PHE A 310 -18.99 33.82 14.90
CA PHE A 310 -18.15 32.63 15.04
C PHE A 310 -18.58 31.70 16.17
N VAL A 311 -19.52 32.11 17.03
CA VAL A 311 -19.92 31.37 18.23
C VAL A 311 -20.50 29.97 17.93
N THR A 312 -21.18 29.77 16.78
CA THR A 312 -21.73 28.49 16.38
C THR A 312 -21.07 27.98 15.07
N SER A 313 -21.07 26.67 14.88
CA SER A 313 -20.60 26.05 13.63
C SER A 313 -21.34 26.61 12.41
N ALA A 314 -22.65 26.78 12.49
CA ALA A 314 -23.47 27.34 11.41
C ALA A 314 -23.08 28.78 11.09
N SER A 315 -22.89 29.63 12.12
CA SER A 315 -22.46 31.00 11.91
C SER A 315 -21.06 31.09 11.30
N ARG A 316 -20.12 30.22 11.72
CA ARG A 316 -18.78 30.17 11.12
C ARG A 316 -18.83 29.72 9.66
N VAL A 317 -19.68 28.77 9.28
CA VAL A 317 -19.87 28.40 7.87
C VAL A 317 -20.40 29.57 7.05
N THR A 318 -21.36 30.31 7.57
CA THR A 318 -21.90 31.53 6.93
C THR A 318 -20.85 32.63 6.77
N HIS A 319 -19.97 32.80 7.76
CA HIS A 319 -18.92 33.82 7.79
C HIS A 319 -17.53 33.22 7.53
N ARG A 320 -17.44 32.16 6.73
CA ARG A 320 -16.23 31.37 6.46
C ARG A 320 -15.01 32.25 6.14
N GLU A 321 -15.13 33.13 5.14
CA GLU A 321 -14.00 33.95 4.68
C GLU A 321 -13.47 34.87 5.80
N ALA A 322 -14.36 35.41 6.62
CA ALA A 322 -13.96 36.22 7.77
C ALA A 322 -13.28 35.41 8.87
N CYS A 323 -13.77 34.17 9.12
CA CYS A 323 -13.19 33.27 10.10
C CYS A 323 -11.79 32.76 9.65
N ASP A 324 -11.66 32.34 8.40
CA ASP A 324 -10.40 31.85 7.83
C ASP A 324 -9.35 32.99 7.78
N ALA A 325 -9.75 34.23 7.36
CA ALA A 325 -8.86 35.36 7.34
C ALA A 325 -8.36 35.76 8.74
N LEU A 326 -9.24 35.71 9.73
CA LEU A 326 -8.90 35.98 11.12
C LEU A 326 -7.93 34.97 11.68
N LEU A 327 -8.20 33.67 11.51
CA LEU A 327 -7.30 32.61 11.96
C LEU A 327 -5.94 32.70 11.25
N SER A 328 -5.92 32.98 9.95
CA SER A 328 -4.67 33.19 9.20
C SER A 328 -3.86 34.35 9.76
N ALA A 329 -4.50 35.45 10.10
CA ALA A 329 -3.83 36.59 10.70
C ALA A 329 -3.24 36.26 12.09
N VAL A 330 -3.96 35.53 12.91
CA VAL A 330 -3.48 35.07 14.23
C VAL A 330 -2.32 34.07 14.05
N PHE A 331 -2.48 33.07 13.24
CA PHE A 331 -1.49 32.00 13.07
C PHE A 331 -0.18 32.49 12.45
N SER A 332 -0.23 33.46 11.56
CA SER A 332 0.97 34.07 10.95
C SER A 332 1.95 34.68 11.96
N THR A 333 1.51 34.96 13.20
CA THR A 333 2.36 35.48 14.28
C THR A 333 3.16 34.42 15.03
N PHE A 334 2.82 33.15 14.85
CA PHE A 334 3.46 31.98 15.49
C PHE A 334 4.17 31.09 14.47
N THR A 335 5.13 30.28 14.93
CA THR A 335 5.67 29.19 14.11
C THR A 335 4.66 28.05 14.00
N SER A 336 4.80 27.20 12.98
CA SER A 336 3.95 26.04 12.78
C SER A 336 3.98 25.07 13.98
N GLU A 337 5.16 24.85 14.56
CA GLU A 337 5.30 24.00 15.75
C GLU A 337 4.68 24.63 17.01
N GLU A 338 4.80 25.95 17.20
CA GLU A 338 4.13 26.66 18.31
C GLU A 338 2.61 26.52 18.23
N ILE A 339 2.03 26.70 17.04
CA ILE A 339 0.59 26.51 16.82
C ILE A 339 0.16 25.09 17.13
N VAL A 340 0.88 24.12 16.59
CA VAL A 340 0.55 22.70 16.77
C VAL A 340 0.64 22.31 18.24
N GLN A 341 1.67 22.77 18.97
CA GLN A 341 1.80 22.46 20.39
C GLN A 341 0.63 23.04 21.20
N ARG A 342 0.32 24.33 21.03
CA ARG A 342 -0.79 25.00 21.72
C ARG A 342 -2.16 24.32 21.45
N LEU A 343 -2.41 24.00 20.19
CA LEU A 343 -3.67 23.35 19.79
C LEU A 343 -3.78 21.91 20.30
N ARG A 344 -2.68 21.16 20.31
CA ARG A 344 -2.63 19.81 20.89
C ARG A 344 -2.90 19.81 22.40
N ASP A 345 -2.31 20.77 23.12
CA ASP A 345 -2.53 20.94 24.57
C ASP A 345 -4.00 21.29 24.86
N ALA A 346 -4.66 22.00 23.94
CA ALA A 346 -6.11 22.27 23.98
C ALA A 346 -7.00 21.12 23.48
N GLY A 347 -6.42 19.97 23.10
CA GLY A 347 -7.14 18.81 22.58
C GLY A 347 -7.78 19.04 21.20
N ILE A 348 -7.13 19.84 20.34
CA ILE A 348 -7.57 20.11 18.96
C ILE A 348 -6.74 19.28 17.97
N PRO A 349 -7.38 18.51 17.08
CA PRO A 349 -6.68 17.83 16.01
C PRO A 349 -6.02 18.82 15.05
N CYS A 350 -4.70 18.74 14.96
CA CYS A 350 -3.90 19.64 14.13
C CYS A 350 -2.56 19.00 13.75
N GLY A 351 -1.91 19.53 12.73
CA GLY A 351 -0.59 19.07 12.30
C GLY A 351 0.10 20.05 11.36
N VAL A 352 1.43 19.94 11.28
CA VAL A 352 2.25 20.67 10.31
C VAL A 352 2.12 19.99 8.94
N VAL A 353 2.03 20.76 7.87
CA VAL A 353 2.11 20.23 6.49
C VAL A 353 3.59 19.93 6.19
N ARG A 354 3.89 18.64 6.05
CA ARG A 354 5.25 18.14 5.82
C ARG A 354 5.44 17.70 4.38
N THR A 355 6.67 17.76 3.91
CA THR A 355 7.07 17.05 2.70
C THR A 355 7.09 15.54 2.93
N LEU A 356 7.02 14.76 1.84
CA LEU A 356 7.13 13.30 1.94
C LEU A 356 8.47 12.87 2.56
N GLY A 357 9.59 13.57 2.23
CA GLY A 357 10.91 13.30 2.81
C GLY A 357 10.90 13.44 4.33
N GLU A 358 10.44 14.59 4.83
CA GLU A 358 10.32 14.83 6.28
C GLU A 358 9.46 13.78 6.99
N ALA A 359 8.33 13.39 6.38
CA ALA A 359 7.45 12.38 6.95
C ALA A 359 8.12 11.01 7.01
N LEU A 360 8.86 10.60 5.96
CA LEU A 360 9.61 9.35 5.92
C LEU A 360 10.76 9.33 6.93
N GLU A 361 11.48 10.43 7.10
CA GLU A 361 12.55 10.56 8.09
C GLU A 361 12.00 10.47 9.52
N MET A 362 10.89 11.16 9.81
CA MET A 362 10.21 11.06 11.09
C MET A 362 9.74 9.64 11.40
N GLU A 363 9.15 8.97 10.41
CA GLU A 363 8.66 7.61 10.56
C GLU A 363 9.82 6.63 10.79
N ALA A 364 10.92 6.78 10.05
CA ALA A 364 12.13 5.99 10.27
C ALA A 364 12.73 6.20 11.69
N ALA A 365 12.72 7.45 12.18
CA ALA A 365 13.21 7.79 13.52
C ALA A 365 12.28 7.30 14.64
N SER A 366 11.00 7.09 14.37
CA SER A 366 10.01 6.62 15.36
C SER A 366 10.20 5.16 15.78
N ASN A 367 11.03 4.40 15.07
CA ASN A 367 11.22 2.95 15.25
C ASN A 367 9.89 2.14 15.19
N SER A 368 8.90 2.63 14.49
CA SER A 368 7.61 1.96 14.30
C SER A 368 7.73 0.62 13.55
N GLY A 369 8.83 0.47 12.78
CA GLY A 369 9.10 -0.66 11.91
C GLY A 369 8.37 -0.61 10.56
N SER A 370 7.65 0.48 10.27
CA SER A 370 6.98 0.67 8.97
C SER A 370 7.96 0.86 7.80
N ILE A 371 9.19 1.29 8.10
CA ILE A 371 10.31 1.38 7.15
C ILE A 371 11.20 0.15 7.33
N VAL A 372 11.61 -0.46 6.23
CA VAL A 372 12.46 -1.65 6.22
C VAL A 372 13.61 -1.51 5.23
N ASP A 373 14.77 -1.96 5.65
CA ASP A 373 15.95 -2.11 4.81
C ASP A 373 15.97 -3.52 4.21
N VAL A 374 15.81 -3.61 2.88
CA VAL A 374 15.80 -4.87 2.14
C VAL A 374 17.17 -5.06 1.48
N GLN A 375 17.82 -6.16 1.81
CA GLN A 375 19.15 -6.49 1.31
C GLN A 375 19.05 -7.14 -0.08
N TYR A 376 19.70 -6.55 -1.07
CA TYR A 376 19.81 -7.08 -2.43
C TYR A 376 21.19 -7.70 -2.65
N PRO A 377 21.31 -8.74 -3.45
CA PRO A 377 22.60 -9.37 -3.74
C PRO A 377 23.48 -8.45 -4.61
N GLY A 378 24.80 -8.73 -4.58
CA GLY A 378 25.79 -8.00 -5.39
C GLY A 378 25.98 -6.54 -4.98
N ASP A 379 26.28 -5.69 -5.96
CA ASP A 379 26.62 -4.27 -5.75
C ASP A 379 25.39 -3.37 -5.52
N VAL A 380 24.18 -3.93 -5.58
CA VAL A 380 22.94 -3.19 -5.33
C VAL A 380 22.85 -2.76 -3.87
N GLY A 381 23.26 -3.65 -2.94
CA GLY A 381 23.27 -3.34 -1.52
C GLY A 381 21.87 -3.23 -0.92
N THR A 382 21.63 -2.21 -0.09
CA THR A 382 20.37 -2.04 0.66
C THR A 382 19.41 -1.08 -0.05
N ILE A 383 18.19 -1.51 -0.27
CA ILE A 383 17.08 -0.64 -0.71
C ILE A 383 16.10 -0.48 0.46
N ARG A 384 15.90 0.76 0.90
CA ARG A 384 14.93 1.11 1.93
C ARG A 384 13.52 1.19 1.36
N CYS A 385 12.57 0.51 1.98
CA CYS A 385 11.19 0.43 1.51
C CYS A 385 10.19 0.71 2.63
N VAL A 386 9.00 1.18 2.25
CA VAL A 386 7.83 1.20 3.15
C VAL A 386 7.17 -0.18 3.12
N ARG A 387 6.86 -0.74 4.28
CA ARG A 387 6.14 -2.02 4.40
C ARG A 387 4.66 -1.86 4.02
N ILE A 388 4.00 -2.98 3.78
CA ILE A 388 2.53 -2.97 3.80
C ILE A 388 2.06 -2.61 5.23
N PRO A 389 1.00 -1.80 5.39
CA PRO A 389 0.59 -1.28 6.71
C PRO A 389 -0.21 -2.31 7.53
N ILE A 390 0.23 -3.56 7.53
CA ILE A 390 -0.46 -4.67 8.18
C ILE A 390 0.51 -5.41 9.09
N LYS A 391 0.09 -5.65 10.32
CA LYS A 391 0.75 -6.51 11.30
C LYS A 391 -0.17 -7.67 11.64
N PHE A 392 0.40 -8.87 11.79
CA PHE A 392 -0.30 -10.02 12.35
C PHE A 392 0.32 -10.34 13.72
N ASP A 393 -0.51 -10.47 14.74
CA ASP A 393 -0.09 -10.72 16.13
C ASP A 393 0.95 -9.71 16.65
N GLY A 394 0.88 -8.46 16.15
CA GLY A 394 1.80 -7.38 16.50
C GLY A 394 3.08 -7.31 15.66
N GLU A 395 3.34 -8.31 14.84
CA GLU A 395 4.55 -8.41 14.01
C GLU A 395 4.31 -7.96 12.57
N TRP A 396 5.31 -7.29 12.00
CA TRP A 396 5.31 -6.89 10.59
C TRP A 396 5.53 -8.07 9.67
N CYS A 397 4.82 -8.09 8.54
CA CYS A 397 5.08 -9.04 7.48
C CYS A 397 6.53 -8.94 6.97
N PRO A 398 7.22 -10.08 6.70
CA PRO A 398 8.58 -10.06 6.17
C PRO A 398 8.61 -9.49 4.76
N ALA A 399 9.63 -8.69 4.45
CA ALA A 399 9.90 -8.16 3.12
C ALA A 399 11.21 -8.76 2.58
N LYS A 400 11.14 -9.44 1.44
CA LYS A 400 12.29 -10.02 0.73
C LYS A 400 12.62 -9.15 -0.48
N PRO A 401 13.86 -9.20 -1.04
CA PRO A 401 14.18 -8.49 -2.27
C PRO A 401 13.29 -8.95 -3.43
N ALA A 402 13.07 -8.06 -4.41
CA ALA A 402 12.48 -8.45 -5.67
C ALA A 402 13.46 -9.37 -6.43
N PRO A 403 12.98 -10.42 -7.10
CA PRO A 403 13.83 -11.36 -7.82
C PRO A 403 14.46 -10.70 -9.06
N ALA A 404 15.65 -11.15 -9.43
CA ALA A 404 16.16 -10.92 -10.77
C ALA A 404 15.24 -11.56 -11.80
N LEU A 405 15.28 -11.10 -13.06
CA LEU A 405 14.47 -11.68 -14.12
C LEU A 405 14.86 -13.16 -14.31
N GLY A 406 13.85 -14.02 -14.28
CA GLY A 406 14.04 -15.48 -14.44
C GLY A 406 14.81 -16.17 -13.30
N GLN A 407 15.02 -15.47 -12.16
CA GLN A 407 15.76 -16.04 -11.02
C GLN A 407 15.21 -17.41 -10.59
N ASP A 408 13.92 -17.62 -10.74
CA ASP A 408 13.24 -18.81 -10.27
C ASP A 408 12.80 -19.75 -11.43
N ASN A 409 13.47 -19.67 -12.60
CA ASN A 409 13.16 -20.50 -13.78
C ASN A 409 13.19 -22.01 -13.48
N ALA A 410 13.92 -22.46 -12.46
CA ALA A 410 13.91 -23.85 -11.99
C ALA A 410 12.50 -24.34 -11.59
N ILE A 411 11.58 -23.46 -11.22
CA ILE A 411 10.16 -23.79 -10.98
C ILE A 411 9.55 -24.43 -12.23
N LEU A 412 9.88 -23.93 -13.42
CA LEU A 412 9.36 -24.44 -14.69
C LEU A 412 9.85 -25.85 -15.01
N ASP A 413 11.03 -26.25 -14.52
CA ASP A 413 11.59 -27.60 -14.79
C ASP A 413 10.76 -28.69 -14.14
N GLY A 414 10.19 -28.43 -12.97
CA GLY A 414 9.23 -29.34 -12.33
C GLY A 414 7.99 -29.58 -13.20
N TYR A 415 7.44 -28.53 -13.77
CA TYR A 415 6.27 -28.63 -14.67
C TYR A 415 6.64 -29.24 -16.03
N ARG A 416 7.83 -28.97 -16.59
CA ARG A 416 8.33 -29.62 -17.80
C ARG A 416 8.48 -31.16 -17.63
N GLN A 417 8.93 -31.59 -16.46
CA GLN A 417 9.04 -33.03 -16.16
C GLN A 417 7.67 -33.70 -16.05
N SER A 418 6.71 -33.06 -15.38
CA SER A 418 5.34 -33.58 -15.25
C SER A 418 4.65 -33.73 -16.60
N LEU A 419 4.86 -32.77 -17.53
CA LEU A 419 4.29 -32.80 -18.88
C LEU A 419 4.91 -33.91 -19.80
N LYS A 420 6.07 -34.45 -19.46
CA LYS A 420 6.72 -35.55 -20.19
C LYS A 420 6.28 -36.93 -19.72
N GLN A 421 5.69 -37.03 -18.53
CA GLN A 421 5.18 -38.30 -18.03
C GLN A 421 3.82 -38.59 -18.68
N PRO A 422 3.60 -39.78 -19.30
CA PRO A 422 2.30 -40.14 -19.82
C PRO A 422 1.29 -40.17 -18.66
N SER A 423 0.12 -39.59 -18.89
CA SER A 423 -1.01 -39.67 -17.96
C SER A 423 -1.31 -41.17 -17.68
N THR A 424 -1.07 -41.64 -16.49
CA THR A 424 -1.41 -42.98 -16.03
C THR A 424 -2.90 -43.15 -15.85
#